data_42c352e4fc55ce418d325659b2983fc2
#
_entry.id   42c352e4fc55ce418d325659b2983fc2
#
_cell.length_a   1.000
_cell.length_b   1.000
_cell.length_c   1.000
_cell.angle_alpha   90.00
_cell.angle_beta   90.00
_cell.angle_gamma   90.00
#
_symmetry.space_group_name_H-M   'P 1'
#
loop_
_entity.id
_entity.type
_entity.pdbx_description
1 polymer ?
#
loop_
_entity_poly.entity_id
_entity_poly.type
_entity_poly.pdbx_seq_one_letter_code
_entity_poly.pdbx_strand_id
1 'polypeptide(L)'
;MLWLHYMKPTSAETRRNTAKELWDTLKFIILAAAIVIPIRMFVFQPFIVSGESMYPTFHNADYLIIDEFGYYFKEPKRGDVIVFHYPKDPKRYFIKRIIGLPGETVIFKDRGVYIKNSENPDGVKLSEPYLSQITIPGEQQEVTVTPDNYFVMGDNRGFSSDS
;
A
#
# COMPACT_ATOMS: atom_id res chain seq x y z
N MET A 1 74.22 -1.54 -8.92
CA MET A 1 73.25 -1.33 -10.01
C MET A 1 72.37 -2.52 -10.03
N LEU A 2 71.19 -2.47 -9.28
CA LEU A 2 70.24 -3.59 -9.18
C LEU A 2 69.22 -3.42 -10.30
N TRP A 3 69.23 -4.34 -11.28
CA TRP A 3 68.19 -4.47 -12.25
C TRP A 3 67.03 -5.24 -11.63
N LEU A 4 65.94 -4.56 -11.23
CA LEU A 4 64.66 -5.18 -10.90
C LEU A 4 64.06 -5.72 -12.21
N HIS A 5 64.09 -7.03 -12.40
CA HIS A 5 63.35 -7.70 -13.44
C HIS A 5 61.86 -7.60 -13.13
N TYR A 6 61.17 -6.69 -13.78
CA TYR A 6 59.70 -6.65 -13.79
C TYR A 6 59.16 -7.84 -14.62
N MET A 7 58.87 -8.92 -13.93
CA MET A 7 58.23 -10.07 -14.57
C MET A 7 56.82 -9.69 -15.00
N LYS A 8 56.57 -9.58 -16.31
CA LYS A 8 55.21 -9.46 -16.86
C LYS A 8 54.45 -10.76 -16.55
N PRO A 9 53.20 -10.65 -16.01
CA PRO A 9 52.41 -11.85 -15.75
C PRO A 9 52.20 -12.63 -17.06
N THR A 10 52.24 -13.95 -16.98
CA THR A 10 52.00 -14.84 -18.13
C THR A 10 50.53 -14.75 -18.56
N SER A 11 50.25 -15.00 -19.84
CA SER A 11 48.88 -14.95 -20.36
C SER A 11 47.92 -15.89 -19.65
N ALA A 12 48.41 -16.97 -19.04
CA ALA A 12 47.66 -17.91 -18.23
C ALA A 12 47.29 -17.33 -16.85
N GLU A 13 48.20 -16.58 -16.20
CA GLU A 13 47.91 -15.91 -14.92
C GLU A 13 46.90 -14.78 -15.09
N THR A 14 47.00 -14.02 -16.17
CA THR A 14 46.03 -12.95 -16.49
C THR A 14 44.65 -13.52 -16.71
N ARG A 15 44.50 -14.65 -17.47
CA ARG A 15 43.23 -15.33 -17.69
C ARG A 15 42.63 -15.89 -16.40
N ARG A 16 43.46 -16.42 -15.49
CA ARG A 16 43.01 -16.99 -14.23
C ARG A 16 42.54 -15.89 -13.26
N ASN A 17 43.20 -14.74 -13.27
CA ASN A 17 42.81 -13.60 -12.46
C ASN A 17 41.47 -12.99 -12.96
N THR A 18 41.32 -12.80 -14.27
CA THR A 18 40.05 -12.31 -14.85
C THR A 18 38.87 -13.27 -14.59
N ALA A 19 39.09 -14.58 -14.69
CA ALA A 19 38.05 -15.55 -14.39
C ALA A 19 37.63 -15.52 -12.91
N LYS A 20 38.60 -15.34 -12.00
CA LYS A 20 38.31 -15.20 -10.57
C LYS A 20 37.57 -13.91 -10.27
N GLU A 21 37.98 -12.79 -10.84
CA GLU A 21 37.30 -11.50 -10.70
C GLU A 21 35.88 -11.54 -11.23
N LEU A 22 35.65 -12.16 -12.38
CA LEU A 22 34.32 -12.38 -12.94
C LEU A 22 33.45 -13.25 -12.01
N TRP A 23 34.02 -14.31 -11.45
CA TRP A 23 33.32 -15.19 -10.53
C TRP A 23 32.95 -14.49 -9.20
N ASP A 24 33.85 -13.67 -8.67
CA ASP A 24 33.57 -12.91 -7.44
C ASP A 24 32.53 -11.80 -7.70
N THR A 25 32.57 -11.16 -8.87
CA THR A 25 31.52 -10.21 -9.29
C THR A 25 30.17 -10.91 -9.43
N LEU A 26 30.15 -12.10 -10.05
CA LEU A 26 28.91 -12.87 -10.21
C LEU A 26 28.30 -13.27 -8.86
N LYS A 27 29.13 -13.72 -7.91
CA LYS A 27 28.66 -14.01 -6.54
C LYS A 27 28.05 -12.79 -5.88
N PHE A 28 28.67 -11.62 -6.00
CA PHE A 28 28.15 -10.38 -5.45
C PHE A 28 26.79 -10.01 -6.06
N ILE A 29 26.66 -10.13 -7.38
CA ILE A 29 25.37 -9.90 -8.08
C ILE A 29 24.29 -10.87 -7.61
N ILE A 30 24.63 -12.17 -7.48
CA ILE A 30 23.67 -13.18 -6.99
C ILE A 30 23.25 -12.89 -5.55
N LEU A 31 24.21 -12.53 -4.68
CA LEU A 31 23.92 -12.17 -3.29
C LEU A 31 23.04 -10.92 -3.22
N ALA A 32 23.37 -9.89 -3.96
CA ALA A 32 22.56 -8.67 -4.03
C ALA A 32 21.14 -8.96 -4.55
N ALA A 33 21.02 -9.75 -5.60
CA ALA A 33 19.72 -10.16 -6.15
C ALA A 33 18.90 -10.99 -5.16
N ALA A 34 19.54 -11.90 -4.43
CA ALA A 34 18.90 -12.72 -3.41
C ALA A 34 18.33 -11.90 -2.23
N ILE A 35 18.88 -10.71 -1.97
CA ILE A 35 18.37 -9.78 -0.97
C ILE A 35 17.33 -8.83 -1.55
N VAL A 36 17.64 -8.20 -2.69
CA VAL A 36 16.82 -7.12 -3.27
C VAL A 36 15.51 -7.65 -3.85
N ILE A 37 15.56 -8.83 -4.53
CA ILE A 37 14.37 -9.38 -5.19
C ILE A 37 13.27 -9.71 -4.17
N PRO A 38 13.53 -10.45 -3.06
CA PRO A 38 12.49 -10.71 -2.06
C PRO A 38 11.95 -9.43 -1.42
N ILE A 39 12.83 -8.48 -1.07
CA ILE A 39 12.40 -7.21 -0.48
C ILE A 39 11.44 -6.49 -1.43
N ARG A 40 11.76 -6.41 -2.72
CA ARG A 40 10.91 -5.76 -3.70
C ARG A 40 9.60 -6.49 -3.97
N MET A 41 9.61 -7.83 -3.87
CA MET A 41 8.41 -8.65 -4.14
C MET A 41 7.44 -8.71 -2.95
N PHE A 42 7.94 -8.64 -1.72
CA PHE A 42 7.15 -8.93 -0.52
C PHE A 42 7.00 -7.75 0.45
N VAL A 43 7.79 -6.68 0.29
CA VAL A 43 7.81 -5.59 1.27
C VAL A 43 7.24 -4.30 0.71
N PHE A 44 7.53 -3.96 -0.55
CA PHE A 44 7.15 -2.69 -1.15
C PHE A 44 6.60 -2.85 -2.57
N GLN A 45 5.33 -2.57 -2.75
CA GLN A 45 4.74 -2.44 -4.09
C GLN A 45 4.52 -0.96 -4.43
N PRO A 46 5.15 -0.44 -5.49
CA PRO A 46 4.88 0.91 -5.97
C PRO A 46 3.57 0.94 -6.77
N PHE A 47 2.69 1.86 -6.43
CA PHE A 47 1.46 2.14 -7.16
C PHE A 47 1.42 3.60 -7.58
N ILE A 48 0.67 3.89 -8.64
CA ILE A 48 0.36 5.25 -9.07
C ILE A 48 -1.13 5.45 -8.87
N VAL A 49 -1.50 6.51 -8.14
CA VAL A 49 -2.89 6.90 -7.94
C VAL A 49 -3.51 7.28 -9.27
N SER A 50 -4.64 6.66 -9.59
CA SER A 50 -5.44 6.99 -10.78
C SER A 50 -6.84 7.41 -10.35
N GLY A 51 -7.18 8.65 -10.62
CA GLY A 51 -8.45 9.25 -10.25
C GLY A 51 -8.38 10.16 -9.02
N GLU A 52 -9.53 10.71 -8.63
CA GLU A 52 -9.64 11.76 -7.60
C GLU A 52 -10.45 11.32 -6.38
N SER A 53 -10.76 10.03 -6.25
CA SER A 53 -11.64 9.55 -5.17
C SER A 53 -11.07 9.75 -3.77
N MET A 54 -9.76 9.97 -3.64
CA MET A 54 -9.07 10.20 -2.37
C MET A 54 -8.58 11.64 -2.18
N TYR A 55 -9.01 12.55 -3.06
CA TYR A 55 -8.72 13.99 -2.90
C TYR A 55 -9.40 14.53 -1.61
N PRO A 56 -8.75 15.36 -0.81
CA PRO A 56 -7.43 15.98 -1.01
C PRO A 56 -6.24 15.15 -0.45
N THR A 57 -6.50 14.00 0.16
CA THR A 57 -5.44 13.20 0.80
C THR A 57 -4.41 12.71 -0.22
N PHE A 58 -4.89 12.25 -1.38
CA PHE A 58 -4.06 11.84 -2.50
C PHE A 58 -4.57 12.46 -3.80
N HIS A 59 -3.62 12.84 -4.66
CA HIS A 59 -3.89 13.41 -5.97
C HIS A 59 -3.65 12.39 -7.07
N ASN A 60 -4.27 12.63 -8.22
CA ASN A 60 -3.99 11.84 -9.40
C ASN A 60 -2.50 11.91 -9.77
N ALA A 61 -1.91 10.79 -10.13
CA ALA A 61 -0.50 10.57 -10.42
C ALA A 61 0.47 10.59 -9.21
N ASP A 62 -0.03 10.63 -7.97
CA ASP A 62 0.83 10.42 -6.80
C ASP A 62 1.42 9.02 -6.79
N TYR A 63 2.68 8.91 -6.36
CA TYR A 63 3.35 7.64 -6.15
C TYR A 63 3.13 7.15 -4.72
N LEU A 64 2.64 5.93 -4.59
CA LEU A 64 2.42 5.27 -3.30
C LEU A 64 3.36 4.09 -3.15
N ILE A 65 3.88 3.93 -1.95
CA ILE A 65 4.57 2.71 -1.52
C ILE A 65 3.68 2.05 -0.49
N ILE A 66 3.20 0.83 -0.79
CA ILE A 66 2.29 0.10 0.08
C ILE A 66 3.10 -0.84 0.96
N ASP A 67 2.89 -0.74 2.28
CA ASP A 67 3.42 -1.67 3.27
C ASP A 67 2.50 -2.90 3.38
N GLU A 68 2.72 -3.89 2.50
CA GLU A 68 1.98 -5.14 2.57
C GLU A 68 2.38 -5.97 3.78
N PHE A 69 3.65 -5.89 4.20
CA PHE A 69 4.18 -6.70 5.28
C PHE A 69 3.56 -6.36 6.64
N GLY A 70 3.24 -5.08 6.86
CA GLY A 70 2.63 -4.62 8.10
C GLY A 70 1.28 -5.29 8.38
N TYR A 71 0.49 -5.57 7.35
CA TYR A 71 -0.84 -6.19 7.49
C TYR A 71 -0.82 -7.71 7.74
N TYR A 72 0.33 -8.38 7.63
CA TYR A 72 0.45 -9.76 8.13
C TYR A 72 0.46 -9.84 9.67
N PHE A 73 0.78 -8.73 10.36
CA PHE A 73 0.93 -8.68 11.81
C PHE A 73 -0.05 -7.76 12.51
N LYS A 74 -0.78 -6.94 11.76
CA LYS A 74 -1.70 -5.94 12.30
C LYS A 74 -3.01 -5.98 11.54
N GLU A 75 -4.11 -6.04 12.27
CA GLU A 75 -5.42 -5.85 11.67
C GLU A 75 -5.61 -4.40 11.23
N PRO A 76 -6.25 -4.17 10.07
CA PRO A 76 -6.60 -2.83 9.61
C PRO A 76 -7.50 -2.12 10.60
N LYS A 77 -7.26 -0.82 10.80
CA LYS A 77 -8.01 0.02 11.74
C LYS A 77 -8.88 1.03 11.01
N ARG A 78 -9.91 1.51 11.68
CA ARG A 78 -10.69 2.65 11.20
C ARG A 78 -9.79 3.85 10.95
N GLY A 79 -9.96 4.49 9.79
CA GLY A 79 -9.15 5.61 9.34
C GLY A 79 -7.94 5.21 8.50
N ASP A 80 -7.52 3.93 8.50
CA ASP A 80 -6.43 3.47 7.64
C ASP A 80 -6.84 3.59 6.17
N VAL A 81 -5.90 4.00 5.33
CA VAL A 81 -6.05 3.98 3.89
C VAL A 81 -5.48 2.68 3.35
N ILE A 82 -6.30 1.91 2.66
CA ILE A 82 -5.93 0.61 2.12
C ILE A 82 -6.01 0.59 0.60
N VAL A 83 -5.18 -0.27 0.01
CA VAL A 83 -5.27 -0.64 -1.40
C VAL A 83 -5.70 -2.09 -1.48
N PHE A 84 -6.71 -2.38 -2.27
CA PHE A 84 -7.29 -3.72 -2.39
C PHE A 84 -7.76 -3.99 -3.81
N HIS A 85 -7.92 -5.27 -4.14
CA HIS A 85 -8.51 -5.69 -5.40
C HIS A 85 -9.99 -5.35 -5.43
N TYR A 86 -10.44 -4.69 -6.49
CA TYR A 86 -11.86 -4.38 -6.63
C TYR A 86 -12.69 -5.66 -6.79
N PRO A 87 -13.70 -5.94 -5.94
CA PRO A 87 -14.40 -7.24 -5.94
C PRO A 87 -15.10 -7.59 -7.25
N LYS A 88 -15.56 -6.57 -8.01
CA LYS A 88 -16.22 -6.78 -9.31
C LYS A 88 -15.26 -6.92 -10.49
N ASP A 89 -14.00 -6.50 -10.32
CA ASP A 89 -12.93 -6.66 -11.31
C ASP A 89 -11.59 -6.78 -10.59
N PRO A 90 -11.16 -8.00 -10.23
CA PRO A 90 -9.94 -8.22 -9.44
C PRO A 90 -8.63 -7.81 -10.12
N LYS A 91 -8.67 -7.42 -11.41
CA LYS A 91 -7.51 -6.86 -12.09
C LYS A 91 -7.25 -5.39 -11.75
N ARG A 92 -8.24 -4.73 -11.15
CA ARG A 92 -8.17 -3.33 -10.76
C ARG A 92 -7.91 -3.20 -9.26
N TYR A 93 -7.05 -2.28 -8.91
CA TYR A 93 -6.82 -1.89 -7.51
C TYR A 93 -7.60 -0.62 -7.20
N PHE A 94 -8.20 -0.59 -6.02
CA PHE A 94 -8.84 0.59 -5.47
C PHE A 94 -8.10 1.04 -4.22
N ILE A 95 -8.03 2.34 -4.03
CA ILE A 95 -7.55 2.98 -2.81
C ILE A 95 -8.72 3.65 -2.11
N LYS A 96 -8.95 3.30 -0.84
CA LYS A 96 -10.05 3.81 -0.02
C LYS A 96 -9.65 3.87 1.44
N ARG A 97 -10.43 4.61 2.24
CA ARG A 97 -10.28 4.70 3.69
C ARG A 97 -11.28 3.80 4.38
N ILE A 98 -10.83 3.10 5.42
CA ILE A 98 -11.70 2.26 6.27
C ILE A 98 -12.55 3.17 7.14
N ILE A 99 -13.87 3.03 7.03
CA ILE A 99 -14.87 3.78 7.78
C ILE A 99 -15.59 2.89 8.78
N GLY A 100 -16.03 1.70 8.37
CA GLY A 100 -16.68 0.72 9.25
C GLY A 100 -15.82 -0.53 9.42
N LEU A 101 -15.75 -1.02 10.65
CA LEU A 101 -15.07 -2.26 11.01
C LEU A 101 -16.04 -3.44 10.97
N PRO A 102 -15.55 -4.69 10.92
CA PRO A 102 -16.37 -5.89 10.98
C PRO A 102 -17.39 -5.87 12.11
N GLY A 103 -18.66 -6.17 11.80
CA GLY A 103 -19.76 -6.22 12.77
C GLY A 103 -20.37 -4.87 13.18
N GLU A 104 -19.86 -3.76 12.67
CA GLU A 104 -20.44 -2.45 12.95
C GLU A 104 -21.54 -2.06 11.96
N THR A 105 -22.34 -1.07 12.34
CA THR A 105 -23.30 -0.42 11.44
C THR A 105 -22.85 1.00 11.14
N VAL A 106 -22.66 1.30 9.88
CA VAL A 106 -22.36 2.65 9.36
C VAL A 106 -23.68 3.34 9.03
N ILE A 107 -23.93 4.50 9.62
CA ILE A 107 -25.15 5.28 9.48
C ILE A 107 -24.81 6.61 8.83
N PHE A 108 -25.49 6.92 7.73
CA PHE A 108 -25.43 8.20 7.04
C PHE A 108 -26.61 9.05 7.48
N LYS A 109 -26.39 10.13 8.20
CA LYS A 109 -27.41 11.09 8.60
C LYS A 109 -26.80 12.46 8.88
N ASP A 110 -27.59 13.51 8.82
CA ASP A 110 -27.20 14.87 9.18
C ASP A 110 -25.88 15.32 8.49
N ARG A 111 -25.70 14.94 7.23
CA ARG A 111 -24.46 15.18 6.47
C ARG A 111 -23.20 14.65 7.16
N GLY A 112 -23.31 13.58 7.93
CA GLY A 112 -22.22 12.95 8.65
C GLY A 112 -22.29 11.45 8.61
N VAL A 113 -21.19 10.81 8.95
CA VAL A 113 -21.10 9.37 9.17
C VAL A 113 -21.12 9.10 10.66
N TYR A 114 -21.95 8.15 11.06
CA TYR A 114 -22.04 7.68 12.45
C TYR A 114 -21.73 6.19 12.47
N ILE A 115 -21.07 5.77 13.54
CA ILE A 115 -20.73 4.35 13.75
C ILE A 115 -21.48 3.86 14.97
N LYS A 116 -22.25 2.80 14.75
CA LYS A 116 -22.97 2.07 15.80
C LYS A 116 -22.31 0.72 16.01
N ASN A 117 -21.99 0.40 17.24
CA ASN A 117 -21.39 -0.87 17.67
C ASN A 117 -21.81 -1.18 19.10
N SER A 118 -21.25 -2.24 19.71
CA SER A 118 -21.57 -2.65 21.08
C SER A 118 -21.24 -1.59 22.15
N GLU A 119 -20.21 -0.78 21.91
CA GLU A 119 -19.79 0.29 22.82
C GLU A 119 -20.63 1.56 22.65
N ASN A 120 -21.15 1.78 21.45
CA ASN A 120 -21.95 2.96 21.08
C ASN A 120 -23.25 2.52 20.38
N PRO A 121 -24.25 2.01 21.14
CA PRO A 121 -25.49 1.47 20.57
C PRO A 121 -26.37 2.53 19.91
N ASP A 122 -26.25 3.79 20.31
CA ASP A 122 -26.99 4.93 19.73
C ASP A 122 -26.27 5.54 18.52
N GLY A 123 -25.02 5.09 18.26
CA GLY A 123 -24.16 5.59 17.21
C GLY A 123 -23.42 6.88 17.56
N VAL A 124 -22.14 6.91 17.33
CA VAL A 124 -21.27 8.07 17.55
C VAL A 124 -20.87 8.68 16.21
N LYS A 125 -20.92 10.01 16.12
CA LYS A 125 -20.47 10.73 14.92
C LYS A 125 -18.99 10.56 14.72
N LEU A 126 -18.61 10.10 13.52
CA LEU A 126 -17.20 9.97 13.12
C LEU A 126 -16.58 11.35 12.89
N SER A 127 -15.41 11.57 13.46
CA SER A 127 -14.60 12.75 13.15
C SER A 127 -13.78 12.50 11.89
N GLU A 128 -13.98 13.32 10.87
CA GLU A 128 -13.40 13.15 9.55
C GLU A 128 -12.66 14.42 9.08
N PRO A 129 -11.55 14.79 9.76
CA PRO A 129 -10.83 16.03 9.48
C PRO A 129 -10.13 16.06 8.11
N TYR A 130 -10.03 14.91 7.45
CA TYR A 130 -9.44 14.75 6.12
C TYR A 130 -10.38 15.15 4.98
N LEU A 131 -11.68 15.36 5.26
CA LEU A 131 -12.64 15.76 4.23
C LEU A 131 -12.53 17.26 3.93
N SER A 132 -12.41 17.62 2.66
CA SER A 132 -12.48 19.02 2.20
C SER A 132 -13.93 19.51 2.06
N GLN A 133 -14.85 18.60 1.74
CA GLN A 133 -16.27 18.88 1.60
C GLN A 133 -17.10 17.72 2.16
N ILE A 134 -18.15 18.05 2.89
CA ILE A 134 -19.09 17.06 3.42
C ILE A 134 -20.21 16.92 2.38
N THR A 135 -20.02 16.02 1.43
CA THR A 135 -21.05 15.65 0.45
C THR A 135 -21.50 14.23 0.78
N ILE A 136 -22.46 14.10 1.70
CA ILE A 136 -23.11 12.84 1.99
C ILE A 136 -24.56 12.98 1.50
N PRO A 137 -25.15 11.96 0.85
CA PRO A 137 -26.55 11.96 0.44
C PRO A 137 -27.45 12.33 1.64
N GLY A 138 -28.44 13.19 1.40
CA GLY A 138 -29.29 13.73 2.47
C GLY A 138 -30.31 12.71 3.03
N GLU A 139 -30.42 11.53 2.45
CA GLU A 139 -31.28 10.47 2.96
C GLU A 139 -30.55 9.61 3.98
N GLN A 140 -31.25 9.28 5.08
CA GLN A 140 -30.72 8.39 6.08
C GLN A 140 -30.57 6.98 5.48
N GLN A 141 -29.36 6.47 5.54
CA GLN A 141 -29.01 5.13 5.09
C GLN A 141 -28.20 4.42 6.17
N GLU A 142 -28.46 3.14 6.36
CA GLU A 142 -27.70 2.31 7.29
C GLU A 142 -27.13 1.09 6.56
N VAL A 143 -25.86 0.78 6.82
CA VAL A 143 -25.16 -0.38 6.26
C VAL A 143 -24.49 -1.15 7.38
N THR A 144 -24.91 -2.39 7.60
CA THR A 144 -24.24 -3.27 8.56
C THR A 144 -23.10 -4.01 7.89
N VAL A 145 -21.92 -3.87 8.43
CA VAL A 145 -20.69 -4.50 7.94
C VAL A 145 -20.66 -5.95 8.42
N THR A 146 -20.54 -6.88 7.50
CA THR A 146 -20.43 -8.30 7.83
C THR A 146 -19.13 -8.62 8.57
N PRO A 147 -19.04 -9.72 9.34
CA PRO A 147 -17.88 -10.01 10.19
C PRO A 147 -16.53 -10.10 9.47
N ASP A 148 -16.54 -10.41 8.16
CA ASP A 148 -15.31 -10.62 7.37
C ASP A 148 -14.99 -9.44 6.43
N ASN A 149 -15.74 -8.34 6.54
CA ASN A 149 -15.61 -7.21 5.63
C ASN A 149 -15.33 -5.90 6.36
N TYR A 150 -14.80 -4.95 5.60
CA TYR A 150 -14.66 -3.55 6.01
C TYR A 150 -15.53 -2.69 5.12
N PHE A 151 -16.14 -1.67 5.68
CA PHE A 151 -16.81 -0.65 4.91
C PHE A 151 -15.81 0.46 4.58
N VAL A 152 -15.65 0.76 3.30
CA VAL A 152 -14.62 1.70 2.84
C VAL A 152 -15.23 2.83 2.02
N MET A 153 -14.66 4.03 2.13
CA MET A 153 -15.09 5.21 1.38
C MET A 153 -13.89 5.97 0.83
N GLY A 154 -14.12 6.71 -0.25
CA GLY A 154 -13.16 7.71 -0.72
C GLY A 154 -13.25 8.98 0.12
N ASP A 155 -12.13 9.71 0.22
CA ASP A 155 -12.11 11.01 0.90
C ASP A 155 -12.85 12.07 0.07
N ASN A 156 -12.91 11.90 -1.25
CA ASN A 156 -13.75 12.71 -2.13
C ASN A 156 -15.15 12.11 -2.26
N ARG A 157 -16.01 12.40 -1.29
CA ARG A 157 -17.35 11.81 -1.15
C ARG A 157 -18.25 11.99 -2.37
N GLY A 158 -18.09 13.07 -3.14
CA GLY A 158 -18.91 13.36 -4.32
C GLY A 158 -18.47 12.64 -5.59
N PHE A 159 -17.22 12.15 -5.65
CA PHE A 159 -16.61 11.52 -6.82
C PHE A 159 -16.07 10.11 -6.55
N SER A 160 -16.50 9.48 -5.46
CA SER A 160 -16.06 8.16 -5.08
C SER A 160 -17.12 7.11 -5.41
N SER A 161 -16.71 6.03 -6.08
CA SER A 161 -17.50 4.79 -6.14
C SER A 161 -17.19 4.00 -4.88
N ASP A 162 -18.06 4.13 -3.88
CA ASP A 162 -17.89 3.53 -2.57
C ASP A 162 -18.62 2.18 -2.46
N SER A 163 -18.42 1.50 -1.36
CA SER A 163 -19.02 0.19 -1.07
C SER A 163 -20.52 0.26 -0.87
#